data_844d729299a3fdf8dd93a28ec9ba1ad2
#
_entry.id   844d729299a3fdf8dd93a28ec9ba1ad2
#
_cell.length_a   1.000
_cell.length_b   1.000
_cell.length_c   1.000
_cell.angle_alpha   90.00
_cell.angle_beta   90.00
_cell.angle_gamma   90.00
#
_symmetry.space_group_name_H-M   'P 1'
#
loop_
_entity.id
_entity.type
_entity.pdbx_description
1 polymer ?
#
loop_
_entity_poly.entity_id
_entity_poly.type
_entity_poly.pdbx_seq_one_letter_code
_entity_poly.pdbx_strand_id
1 'polypeptide(L)'
;MGRVLFLIFAFVGTDQPINDYDSEFHRDAYFFAERGLKKAYKSSVEINAFGANVGMNAGSGNYMKVNGRKFVLTALHVVQGRDDIFVTEKSGANHIAKLKYSDPYRDIAILEVSRDLKYTKAIEYRTVQTNHIGREVYYCGHPQNTSFMNFKGIIGGKDNQWLMLNIFA
;
A
#
# COMPACT_ATOMS: atom_id res chain seq x y z
N MET A 1 3.98 7.27 26.37
CA MET A 1 3.03 7.38 25.26
C MET A 1 3.62 6.62 24.07
N GLY A 2 3.25 5.34 23.91
CA GLY A 2 3.71 4.50 22.80
C GLY A 2 3.01 4.90 21.52
N ARG A 3 3.77 5.35 20.52
CA ARG A 3 3.28 5.51 19.16
C ARG A 3 3.07 4.11 18.57
N VAL A 4 1.83 3.73 18.34
CA VAL A 4 1.53 2.55 17.52
C VAL A 4 1.80 2.95 16.07
N LEU A 5 2.89 2.42 15.54
CA LEU A 5 3.31 2.62 14.18
C LEU A 5 2.47 1.71 13.28
N PHE A 6 1.60 2.27 12.45
CA PHE A 6 1.17 1.58 11.25
C PHE A 6 2.41 1.43 10.38
N LEU A 7 3.03 0.28 10.40
CA LEU A 7 4.16 -0.03 9.56
C LEU A 7 3.68 -0.19 8.10
N ILE A 8 3.42 0.95 7.47
CA ILE A 8 3.56 1.04 6.02
C ILE A 8 5.06 1.22 5.85
N PHE A 9 5.77 0.16 5.49
CA PHE A 9 7.21 0.24 5.28
C PHE A 9 7.50 1.15 4.09
N ALA A 10 7.94 2.38 4.37
CA ALA A 10 8.63 3.20 3.41
C ALA A 10 10.14 2.98 3.65
N PHE A 11 10.81 2.38 2.70
CA PHE A 11 12.27 2.25 2.71
C PHE A 11 12.84 3.11 1.59
N VAL A 12 13.86 3.88 1.91
CA VAL A 12 14.68 4.60 0.93
C VAL A 12 15.75 3.65 0.45
N GLY A 13 15.73 3.26 -0.80
CA GLY A 13 16.70 2.34 -1.40
C GLY A 13 17.36 2.96 -2.65
N THR A 14 18.61 2.61 -2.87
CA THR A 14 19.45 3.06 -3.98
C THR A 14 19.12 2.35 -5.28
N ASP A 15 19.19 3.10 -6.38
CA ASP A 15 18.93 2.68 -7.76
C ASP A 15 19.66 1.40 -8.20
N GLN A 16 18.88 0.40 -8.58
CA GLN A 16 19.24 -0.60 -9.60
C GLN A 16 17.98 -1.00 -10.36
N PRO A 17 17.93 -0.91 -11.69
CA PRO A 17 16.81 -1.44 -12.45
C PRO A 17 16.89 -2.95 -12.48
N ILE A 18 15.93 -3.61 -11.86
CA ILE A 18 15.72 -5.04 -12.03
C ILE A 18 14.83 -5.20 -13.26
N ASN A 19 15.45 -5.47 -14.40
CA ASN A 19 14.76 -6.00 -15.58
C ASN A 19 14.55 -7.50 -15.43
N ASP A 20 13.43 -7.96 -15.94
CA ASP A 20 12.96 -9.34 -16.02
C ASP A 20 12.37 -9.91 -14.71
N TYR A 21 11.12 -9.55 -14.51
CA TYR A 21 10.20 -10.37 -13.77
C TYR A 21 9.94 -11.65 -14.57
N ASP A 22 10.40 -12.76 -14.06
CA ASP A 22 10.00 -14.07 -14.52
C ASP A 22 8.48 -14.22 -14.31
N SER A 23 7.74 -13.98 -15.36
CA SER A 23 6.27 -13.95 -15.35
C SER A 23 5.68 -15.31 -14.93
N GLU A 24 6.45 -16.40 -15.07
CA GLU A 24 6.05 -17.75 -14.66
C GLU A 24 6.12 -17.92 -13.14
N PHE A 25 7.22 -17.51 -12.50
CA PHE A 25 7.36 -17.61 -11.05
C PHE A 25 6.25 -16.83 -10.31
N HIS A 26 5.94 -15.62 -10.77
CA HIS A 26 4.85 -14.83 -10.20
C HIS A 26 3.48 -15.45 -10.45
N ARG A 27 3.26 -16.05 -11.60
CA ARG A 27 2.01 -16.72 -11.93
C ARG A 27 1.77 -17.94 -11.04
N ASP A 28 2.77 -18.74 -10.79
CA ASP A 28 2.66 -19.96 -9.99
C ASP A 28 2.54 -19.66 -8.50
N ALA A 29 3.36 -18.76 -7.96
CA ALA A 29 3.22 -18.28 -6.58
C ALA A 29 1.83 -17.66 -6.33
N TYR A 30 1.31 -16.92 -7.31
CA TYR A 30 -0.02 -16.35 -7.25
C TYR A 30 -1.15 -17.38 -7.31
N PHE A 31 -0.98 -18.47 -8.05
CA PHE A 31 -2.00 -19.52 -8.17
C PHE A 31 -2.26 -20.22 -6.84
N PHE A 32 -1.22 -20.49 -6.05
CA PHE A 32 -1.31 -21.13 -4.74
C PHE A 32 -1.58 -20.17 -3.58
N ALA A 33 -1.53 -18.86 -3.82
CA ALA A 33 -1.71 -17.88 -2.75
C ALA A 33 -3.13 -17.92 -2.16
N GLU A 34 -3.21 -17.72 -0.87
CA GLU A 34 -4.48 -17.62 -0.15
C GLU A 34 -5.34 -16.46 -0.67
N ARG A 35 -6.65 -16.58 -0.53
CA ARG A 35 -7.61 -15.58 -1.03
C ARG A 35 -7.35 -14.16 -0.49
N GLY A 36 -6.93 -14.05 0.77
CA GLY A 36 -6.56 -12.77 1.38
C GLY A 36 -5.34 -12.12 0.72
N LEU A 37 -4.31 -12.93 0.50
CA LEU A 37 -3.08 -12.52 -0.16
C LEU A 37 -3.33 -12.07 -1.61
N LYS A 38 -4.15 -12.83 -2.36
CA LYS A 38 -4.58 -12.44 -3.72
C LYS A 38 -5.29 -11.09 -3.74
N LYS A 39 -6.11 -10.79 -2.74
CA LYS A 39 -6.78 -9.49 -2.62
C LYS A 39 -5.79 -8.38 -2.33
N ALA A 40 -4.89 -8.56 -1.36
CA ALA A 40 -3.85 -7.59 -1.02
C ALA A 40 -2.97 -7.29 -2.24
N TYR A 41 -2.48 -8.34 -2.90
CA TYR A 41 -1.68 -8.20 -4.11
C TYR A 41 -2.42 -7.45 -5.24
N LYS A 42 -3.68 -7.80 -5.52
CA LYS A 42 -4.46 -7.15 -6.60
C LYS A 42 -4.76 -5.68 -6.35
N SER A 43 -4.82 -5.24 -5.11
CA SER A 43 -5.12 -3.85 -4.74
C SER A 43 -3.91 -2.99 -4.50
N SER A 44 -2.74 -3.59 -4.36
CA SER A 44 -1.51 -2.86 -4.06
C SER A 44 -0.99 -2.09 -5.27
N VAL A 45 -0.49 -0.90 -5.03
CA VAL A 45 0.16 0.01 -5.98
C VAL A 45 1.44 0.57 -5.37
N GLU A 46 2.37 0.96 -6.22
CA GLU A 46 3.53 1.72 -5.84
C GLU A 46 3.20 3.22 -5.87
N ILE A 47 3.77 3.98 -4.94
CA ILE A 47 3.66 5.43 -4.89
C ILE A 47 5.06 6.02 -5.08
N ASN A 48 5.20 6.88 -6.08
CA ASN A 48 6.40 7.66 -6.32
C ASN A 48 6.04 9.14 -6.22
N ALA A 49 6.64 9.84 -5.26
CA ALA A 49 6.32 11.23 -4.97
C ALA A 49 7.59 12.10 -5.04
N PHE A 50 7.52 13.18 -5.79
CA PHE A 50 8.64 14.07 -6.07
C PHE A 50 8.34 15.48 -5.56
N GLY A 51 9.35 16.15 -5.06
CA GLY A 51 9.28 17.55 -4.67
C GLY A 51 10.57 18.27 -5.00
N ALA A 52 10.47 19.51 -5.48
CA ALA A 52 11.60 20.28 -6.00
C ALA A 52 12.78 20.40 -5.02
N ASN A 53 12.50 20.49 -3.72
CA ASN A 53 13.51 20.71 -2.68
C ASN A 53 13.74 19.50 -1.75
N VAL A 54 12.99 18.41 -1.93
CA VAL A 54 12.97 17.28 -0.98
C VAL A 54 13.22 15.93 -1.66
N GLY A 55 13.51 15.96 -2.96
CA GLY A 55 13.82 14.77 -3.74
C GLY A 55 12.64 13.81 -3.94
N MET A 56 12.96 12.58 -4.30
CA MET A 56 11.99 11.50 -4.51
C MET A 56 11.76 10.74 -3.21
N ASN A 57 10.49 10.36 -2.99
CA ASN A 57 10.10 9.40 -1.97
C ASN A 57 9.28 8.28 -2.63
N ALA A 58 9.47 7.06 -2.17
CA ALA A 58 8.75 5.90 -2.67
C ALA A 58 8.03 5.18 -1.53
N GLY A 59 6.89 4.57 -1.84
CA GLY A 59 6.11 3.84 -0.85
C GLY A 59 5.04 2.97 -1.49
N SER A 60 4.22 2.38 -0.65
CA SER A 60 3.13 1.50 -1.05
C SER A 60 1.79 2.15 -0.82
N GLY A 61 0.82 1.82 -1.65
CA GLY A 61 -0.58 2.20 -1.46
C GLY A 61 -1.53 1.05 -1.74
N ASN A 62 -2.77 1.23 -1.32
CA ASN A 62 -3.85 0.30 -1.63
C ASN A 62 -4.96 1.03 -2.36
N TYR A 63 -5.36 0.48 -3.52
CA TYR A 63 -6.50 0.96 -4.27
C TYR A 63 -7.79 0.48 -3.61
N MET A 64 -8.59 1.41 -3.16
CA MET A 64 -9.77 1.16 -2.34
C MET A 64 -11.03 1.73 -2.98
N LYS A 65 -12.18 1.15 -2.61
CA LYS A 65 -13.50 1.66 -2.98
C LYS A 65 -14.36 1.85 -1.72
N VAL A 66 -14.90 3.06 -1.56
CA VAL A 66 -15.82 3.43 -0.49
C VAL A 66 -17.01 4.15 -1.10
N ASN A 67 -18.21 3.69 -0.83
CA ASN A 67 -19.44 4.29 -1.35
C ASN A 67 -19.40 4.57 -2.87
N GLY A 68 -18.87 3.62 -3.64
CA GLY A 68 -18.76 3.71 -5.08
C GLY A 68 -17.56 4.51 -5.60
N ARG A 69 -16.92 5.35 -4.78
CA ARG A 69 -15.74 6.13 -5.16
C ARG A 69 -14.47 5.35 -4.91
N LYS A 70 -13.49 5.55 -5.81
CA LYS A 70 -12.20 4.86 -5.75
C LYS A 70 -11.09 5.86 -5.46
N PHE A 71 -10.13 5.45 -4.64
CA PHE A 71 -8.94 6.22 -4.27
C PHE A 71 -7.81 5.30 -3.83
N VAL A 72 -6.65 5.89 -3.67
CA VAL A 72 -5.48 5.19 -3.12
C VAL A 72 -5.25 5.65 -1.69
N LEU A 73 -5.16 4.70 -0.77
CA LEU A 73 -4.76 4.92 0.62
C LEU A 73 -3.26 4.66 0.74
N THR A 74 -2.53 5.59 1.35
CA THR A 74 -1.10 5.48 1.64
C THR A 74 -0.74 6.18 2.94
N ALA A 75 0.52 6.10 3.38
CA ALA A 75 1.01 6.88 4.52
C ALA A 75 1.26 8.33 4.10
N LEU A 76 0.96 9.27 5.00
CA LEU A 76 1.15 10.69 4.72
C LEU A 76 2.63 11.03 4.47
N HIS A 77 3.54 10.46 5.26
CA HIS A 77 4.97 10.74 5.13
C HIS A 77 5.55 10.39 3.75
N VAL A 78 4.89 9.50 2.98
CA VAL A 78 5.29 9.15 1.61
C VAL A 78 5.09 10.33 0.66
N VAL A 79 4.01 11.10 0.86
CA VAL A 79 3.58 12.15 -0.07
C VAL A 79 3.63 13.57 0.50
N GLN A 80 3.94 13.70 1.78
CA GLN A 80 3.96 15.00 2.46
C GLN A 80 5.06 15.91 1.89
N GLY A 81 4.67 17.14 1.50
CA GLY A 81 5.57 18.11 0.92
C GLY A 81 6.07 17.76 -0.49
N ARG A 82 5.33 16.90 -1.21
CA ARG A 82 5.61 16.52 -2.60
C ARG A 82 4.57 17.13 -3.53
N ASP A 83 5.05 17.67 -4.66
CA ASP A 83 4.22 18.36 -5.65
C ASP A 83 3.67 17.38 -6.70
N ASP A 84 4.51 16.44 -7.13
CA ASP A 84 4.21 15.45 -8.15
C ASP A 84 4.07 14.06 -7.52
N ILE A 85 2.88 13.52 -7.55
CA ILE A 85 2.58 12.19 -7.00
C ILE A 85 2.13 11.28 -8.14
N PHE A 86 2.80 10.15 -8.27
CA PHE A 86 2.48 9.10 -9.23
C PHE A 86 2.09 7.81 -8.53
N VAL A 87 1.05 7.18 -9.06
CA VAL A 87 0.59 5.84 -8.68
C VAL A 87 0.95 4.90 -9.81
N THR A 88 1.77 3.91 -9.53
CA THR A 88 2.25 2.92 -10.49
C THR A 88 1.56 1.58 -10.26
N GLU A 89 0.90 1.07 -11.30
CA GLU A 89 0.31 -0.27 -11.31
C GLU A 89 1.38 -1.34 -11.57
N LYS A 90 1.08 -2.60 -11.27
CA LYS A 90 1.95 -3.76 -11.55
C LYS A 90 2.33 -3.94 -13.01
N SER A 91 1.52 -3.41 -13.91
CA SER A 91 1.80 -3.35 -15.35
C SER A 91 2.87 -2.32 -15.74
N GLY A 92 3.36 -1.52 -14.78
CA GLY A 92 4.21 -0.36 -15.04
C GLY A 92 3.45 0.90 -15.49
N ALA A 93 2.12 0.86 -15.57
CA ALA A 93 1.32 2.03 -15.94
C ALA A 93 1.33 3.07 -14.81
N ASN A 94 1.72 4.30 -15.14
CA ASN A 94 1.80 5.44 -14.23
C ASN A 94 0.56 6.33 -14.35
N HIS A 95 0.06 6.76 -13.21
CA HIS A 95 -1.10 7.64 -13.10
C HIS A 95 -0.78 8.82 -12.18
N ILE A 96 -1.06 10.03 -12.65
CA ILE A 96 -0.95 11.23 -11.82
C ILE A 96 -2.00 11.14 -10.72
N ALA A 97 -1.59 11.45 -9.48
CA ALA A 97 -2.46 11.47 -8.33
C ALA A 97 -2.39 12.83 -7.61
N LYS A 98 -3.44 13.15 -6.87
CA LYS A 98 -3.51 14.37 -6.05
C LYS A 98 -3.88 13.99 -4.63
N LEU A 99 -3.22 14.63 -3.66
CA LEU A 99 -3.58 14.52 -2.25
C LEU A 99 -4.96 15.15 -2.04
N LYS A 100 -5.93 14.35 -1.59
CA LYS A 100 -7.31 14.78 -1.30
C LYS A 100 -7.58 14.97 0.18
N TYR A 101 -6.98 14.12 1.00
CA TYR A 101 -7.13 14.15 2.44
C TYR A 101 -5.85 13.68 3.11
N SER A 102 -5.54 14.28 4.25
CA SER A 102 -4.43 13.85 5.10
C SER A 102 -4.81 13.90 6.57
N ASP A 103 -4.30 12.95 7.33
CA ASP A 103 -4.35 12.91 8.78
C ASP A 103 -2.93 12.80 9.33
N PRO A 104 -2.31 13.93 9.73
CA PRO A 104 -0.95 13.90 10.25
C PRO A 104 -0.81 13.14 11.58
N TYR A 105 -1.89 13.08 12.35
CA TYR A 105 -1.87 12.37 13.64
C TYR A 105 -1.77 10.85 13.45
N ARG A 106 -2.42 10.33 12.40
CA ARG A 106 -2.46 8.90 12.07
C ARG A 106 -1.53 8.52 10.93
N ASP A 107 -0.82 9.47 10.36
CA ASP A 107 0.03 9.27 9.18
C ASP A 107 -0.74 8.66 8.00
N ILE A 108 -1.93 9.18 7.71
CA ILE A 108 -2.79 8.69 6.63
C ILE A 108 -2.91 9.75 5.54
N ALA A 109 -2.83 9.31 4.27
CA ALA A 109 -3.14 10.10 3.09
C ALA A 109 -4.10 9.35 2.16
N ILE A 110 -5.05 10.10 1.60
CA ILE A 110 -5.94 9.64 0.54
C ILE A 110 -5.61 10.38 -0.74
N LEU A 111 -5.31 9.63 -1.78
CA LEU A 111 -4.98 10.15 -3.10
C LEU A 111 -6.13 9.87 -4.07
N GLU A 112 -6.48 10.91 -4.83
CA GLU A 112 -7.33 10.78 -6.01
C GLU A 112 -6.45 10.57 -7.23
N VAL A 113 -6.71 9.51 -8.00
CA VAL A 113 -6.01 9.24 -9.26
C VAL A 113 -6.75 9.88 -10.43
N SER A 114 -6.02 10.32 -11.44
CA SER A 114 -6.57 11.02 -12.61
C SER A 114 -7.55 10.19 -13.44
N ARG A 115 -7.47 8.87 -13.34
CA ARG A 115 -8.37 7.90 -13.98
C ARG A 115 -8.40 6.60 -13.19
N ASP A 116 -9.40 5.77 -13.43
CA ASP A 116 -9.48 4.43 -12.85
C ASP A 116 -8.27 3.57 -13.24
N LEU A 117 -7.71 2.87 -12.27
CA LEU A 117 -6.61 1.93 -12.48
C LEU A 117 -7.15 0.70 -13.21
N LYS A 118 -6.53 0.37 -14.33
CA LYS A 118 -7.01 -0.69 -15.23
C LYS A 118 -6.58 -2.08 -14.78
N TYR A 119 -5.35 -2.18 -14.26
CA TYR A 119 -4.70 -3.44 -13.91
C TYR A 119 -4.68 -3.70 -12.39
N THR A 120 -5.27 -2.79 -11.62
CA THR A 120 -5.34 -2.87 -10.16
C THR A 120 -6.80 -2.96 -9.73
N LYS A 121 -7.12 -3.93 -8.89
CA LYS A 121 -8.50 -4.14 -8.42
C LYS A 121 -8.73 -3.41 -7.10
N ALA A 122 -9.67 -2.47 -7.09
CA ALA A 122 -10.06 -1.82 -5.86
C ALA A 122 -10.68 -2.81 -4.85
N ILE A 123 -10.23 -2.75 -3.61
CA ILE A 123 -10.84 -3.48 -2.50
C ILE A 123 -11.94 -2.64 -1.86
N GLU A 124 -13.04 -3.27 -1.51
CA GLU A 124 -14.12 -2.63 -0.77
C GLU A 124 -13.67 -2.36 0.67
N TYR A 125 -13.78 -1.11 1.09
CA TYR A 125 -13.65 -0.78 2.52
C TYR A 125 -14.86 -1.32 3.27
N ARG A 126 -14.60 -1.92 4.42
CA ARG A 126 -15.65 -2.38 5.33
C ARG A 126 -15.33 -1.95 6.74
N THR A 127 -16.28 -1.30 7.40
CA THR A 127 -16.21 -1.08 8.83
C THR A 127 -16.42 -2.41 9.54
N VAL A 128 -15.56 -2.74 10.47
CA VAL A 128 -15.66 -3.98 11.21
C VAL A 128 -15.87 -3.67 12.69
N GLN A 129 -16.96 -4.19 13.22
CA GLN A 129 -17.36 -3.93 14.61
C GLN A 129 -16.95 -5.03 15.58
N THR A 130 -16.35 -6.12 15.10
CA THR A 130 -16.02 -7.30 15.93
C THR A 130 -14.53 -7.33 16.29
N ASN A 131 -14.23 -8.03 17.40
CA ASN A 131 -12.86 -8.31 17.80
C ASN A 131 -12.16 -9.18 16.75
N HIS A 132 -11.01 -8.71 16.27
CA HIS A 132 -10.22 -9.38 15.24
C HIS A 132 -8.91 -9.96 15.76
N ILE A 133 -8.65 -9.89 17.06
CA ILE A 133 -7.43 -10.46 17.66
C ILE A 133 -7.33 -11.94 17.28
N GLY A 134 -6.15 -12.36 16.85
CA GLY A 134 -5.87 -13.71 16.38
C GLY A 134 -6.21 -13.97 14.90
N ARG A 135 -6.84 -13.02 14.20
CA ARG A 135 -7.13 -13.18 12.77
C ARG A 135 -5.91 -12.90 11.90
N GLU A 136 -5.82 -13.63 10.82
CA GLU A 136 -4.79 -13.42 9.81
C GLU A 136 -5.04 -12.12 9.03
N VAL A 137 -3.94 -11.44 8.74
CA VAL A 137 -3.89 -10.26 7.89
C VAL A 137 -2.88 -10.48 6.77
N TYR A 138 -3.17 -9.88 5.64
CA TYR A 138 -2.34 -9.95 4.45
C TYR A 138 -2.03 -8.54 3.98
N TYR A 139 -0.77 -8.31 3.65
CA TYR A 139 -0.27 -7.05 3.15
C TYR A 139 0.61 -7.30 1.93
N CYS A 140 0.51 -6.42 0.95
CA CYS A 140 1.40 -6.38 -0.20
C CYS A 140 1.97 -4.97 -0.35
N GLY A 141 3.27 -4.84 -0.47
CA GLY A 141 3.96 -3.57 -0.57
C GLY A 141 5.24 -3.63 -1.37
N HIS A 142 5.94 -2.50 -1.43
CA HIS A 142 7.20 -2.27 -2.14
C HIS A 142 8.30 -1.89 -1.16
N PRO A 143 8.81 -2.80 -0.31
CA PRO A 143 9.91 -2.44 0.57
C PRO A 143 11.20 -2.27 -0.26
N GLN A 144 11.93 -1.19 0.02
CA GLN A 144 13.26 -0.94 -0.55
C GLN A 144 13.35 -1.03 -2.09
N ASN A 145 12.37 -0.47 -2.81
CA ASN A 145 12.27 -0.59 -4.27
C ASN A 145 12.18 -2.03 -4.80
N THR A 146 11.93 -3.00 -3.95
CA THR A 146 11.61 -4.35 -4.40
C THR A 146 10.15 -4.42 -4.85
N SER A 147 9.90 -5.17 -5.90
CA SER A 147 8.55 -5.30 -6.44
C SER A 147 7.66 -6.06 -5.46
N PHE A 148 6.45 -5.58 -5.28
CA PHE A 148 5.26 -6.22 -4.69
C PHE A 148 5.51 -7.43 -3.79
N MET A 149 6.20 -7.25 -2.68
CA MET A 149 6.38 -8.30 -1.68
C MET A 149 5.10 -8.53 -0.90
N ASN A 150 4.80 -9.79 -0.65
CA ASN A 150 3.62 -10.21 0.08
C ASN A 150 4.01 -10.62 1.49
N PHE A 151 3.23 -10.18 2.46
CA PHE A 151 3.41 -10.47 3.88
C PHE A 151 2.14 -11.05 4.46
N LYS A 152 2.31 -11.95 5.41
CA LYS A 152 1.25 -12.51 6.23
C LYS A 152 1.56 -12.24 7.70
N GLY A 153 0.53 -11.97 8.47
CA GLY A 153 0.64 -11.77 9.90
C GLY A 153 -0.66 -12.07 10.62
N ILE A 154 -0.69 -11.81 11.91
CA ILE A 154 -1.89 -11.90 12.74
C ILE A 154 -2.12 -10.60 13.49
N ILE A 155 -3.37 -10.31 13.81
CA ILE A 155 -3.74 -9.23 14.72
C ILE A 155 -3.42 -9.72 16.14
N GLY A 156 -2.34 -9.21 16.71
CA GLY A 156 -1.85 -9.61 18.04
C GLY A 156 -2.55 -8.90 19.20
N GLY A 157 -3.18 -7.76 18.93
CA GLY A 157 -3.83 -6.98 19.98
C GLY A 157 -4.57 -5.77 19.46
N LYS A 158 -5.18 -5.06 20.40
CA LYS A 158 -5.86 -3.79 20.15
C LYS A 158 -5.53 -2.81 21.27
N ASP A 159 -5.19 -1.59 20.90
CA ASP A 159 -5.03 -0.47 21.82
C ASP A 159 -5.93 0.69 21.34
N ASN A 160 -6.95 1.00 22.14
CA ASN A 160 -7.94 2.03 21.82
C ASN A 160 -8.49 1.92 20.39
N GLN A 161 -8.00 2.76 19.47
CA GLN A 161 -8.42 2.82 18.07
C GLN A 161 -7.50 2.03 17.12
N TRP A 162 -6.44 1.39 17.64
CA TRP A 162 -5.40 0.76 16.84
C TRP A 162 -5.40 -0.75 16.97
N LEU A 163 -5.14 -1.44 15.88
CA LEU A 163 -4.84 -2.87 15.88
C LEU A 163 -3.33 -3.05 15.81
N MET A 164 -2.78 -3.85 16.72
CA MET A 164 -1.37 -4.25 16.70
C MET A 164 -1.22 -5.48 15.82
N LEU A 165 -0.30 -5.42 14.87
CA LEU A 165 -0.05 -6.48 13.92
C LEU A 165 1.29 -7.15 14.22
N ASN A 166 1.32 -8.48 14.27
CA ASN A 166 2.53 -9.27 14.15
C ASN A 166 2.65 -9.72 12.70
N ILE A 167 3.58 -9.13 11.96
CA ILE A 167 3.86 -9.48 10.58
C ILE A 167 5.15 -10.30 10.56
N PHE A 168 5.05 -11.50 10.02
CA PHE A 168 6.20 -12.37 9.79
C PHE A 168 6.74 -12.07 8.39
N ALA A 169 7.99 -11.64 8.30
CA ALA A 169 8.73 -11.41 7.07
C ALA A 169 9.64 -12.60 6.79
#